data_7fbbe65bea6d0b904dcc5658ca51953b
#
_entry.id   7fbbe65bea6d0b904dcc5658ca51953b
#
_cell.length_a   1.000
_cell.length_b   1.000
_cell.length_c   1.000
_cell.angle_alpha   90.00
_cell.angle_beta   90.00
_cell.angle_gamma   90.00
#
_symmetry.space_group_name_H-M   'P 1'
#
loop_
_entity.id
_entity.type
_entity.pdbx_description
1 polymer ?
#
loop_
_entity_poly.entity_id
_entity_poly.type
_entity_poly.pdbx_seq_one_letter_code
_entity_poly.pdbx_strand_id
1 'polypeptide(L)'
;MAFDFKKKFKKFYRPSEKPEIIEIPKMNFIAVRGKGNPNEKEGEYQKAVEMLYGVAYTLKMSYKTQYKIEGFFEYVVPPLEGLWWQENVKNENYMLNKKLFNWISLIRVPDFIKKEDVEWAIKCATEKKKKDFSKVEFFSYNEGLCVQCMHIGNYNDEPETIQRMNEFAQNNGYNIELTEKRYHHEIYLSDPRKTDINKLKTVIRQPVKK
;
A
#
# COMPACT_ATOMS: atom_id res chain seq x y z
N MET A 1 2.09 -16.13 -19.53
CA MET A 1 2.00 -14.66 -19.23
C MET A 1 1.95 -14.52 -17.72
N ALA A 2 2.82 -13.68 -17.10
CA ALA A 2 2.87 -13.49 -15.66
C ALA A 2 1.53 -12.95 -15.12
N PHE A 3 1.12 -13.42 -13.94
CA PHE A 3 -0.10 -12.97 -13.28
C PHE A 3 0.00 -11.51 -12.86
N ASP A 4 -0.95 -10.68 -13.26
CA ASP A 4 -0.98 -9.25 -12.94
C ASP A 4 -2.18 -8.95 -12.03
N PHE A 5 -1.90 -8.63 -10.76
CA PHE A 5 -2.92 -8.33 -9.75
C PHE A 5 -3.83 -7.17 -10.16
N LYS A 6 -3.30 -6.12 -10.78
CA LYS A 6 -4.08 -4.96 -11.24
C LYS A 6 -5.09 -5.34 -12.34
N LYS A 7 -4.76 -6.35 -13.16
CA LYS A 7 -5.63 -6.84 -14.22
C LYS A 7 -6.67 -7.83 -13.71
N LYS A 8 -6.27 -8.70 -12.77
CA LYS A 8 -7.15 -9.75 -12.21
C LYS A 8 -8.13 -9.19 -11.18
N PHE A 9 -7.68 -8.29 -10.32
CA PHE A 9 -8.48 -7.71 -9.25
C PHE A 9 -8.83 -6.25 -9.55
N LYS A 10 -9.43 -6.00 -10.73
CA LYS A 10 -9.77 -4.64 -11.20
C LYS A 10 -10.56 -3.84 -10.18
N LYS A 11 -11.49 -4.49 -9.49
CA LYS A 11 -12.32 -3.87 -8.46
C LYS A 11 -11.50 -3.29 -7.29
N PHE A 12 -10.30 -3.83 -7.01
CA PHE A 12 -9.42 -3.34 -5.94
C PHE A 12 -8.37 -2.35 -6.43
N TYR A 13 -7.98 -2.42 -7.71
CA TYR A 13 -6.87 -1.63 -8.26
C TYR A 13 -7.29 -0.65 -9.35
N ARG A 14 -8.54 -0.68 -9.81
CA ARG A 14 -9.05 0.19 -10.87
C ARG A 14 -10.49 0.61 -10.62
N PRO A 15 -10.81 1.13 -9.42
CA PRO A 15 -12.12 1.72 -9.20
C PRO A 15 -12.34 2.92 -10.12
N SER A 16 -13.57 3.40 -10.21
CA SER A 16 -13.89 4.65 -10.88
C SER A 16 -13.48 5.86 -10.03
N GLU A 17 -13.53 7.05 -10.60
CA GLU A 17 -13.38 8.31 -9.86
C GLU A 17 -14.62 8.66 -9.00
N LYS A 18 -15.72 7.90 -9.16
CA LYS A 18 -16.91 8.00 -8.30
C LYS A 18 -16.69 7.09 -7.10
N PRO A 19 -16.91 7.58 -5.86
CA PRO A 19 -16.82 6.76 -4.67
C PRO A 19 -17.76 5.56 -4.71
N GLU A 20 -17.33 4.44 -4.16
CA GLU A 20 -18.11 3.22 -3.98
C GLU A 20 -17.83 2.58 -2.62
N ILE A 21 -18.82 1.88 -2.05
CA ILE A 21 -18.62 1.03 -0.86
C ILE A 21 -18.15 -0.34 -1.31
N ILE A 22 -17.11 -0.85 -0.67
CA ILE A 22 -16.48 -2.13 -1.02
C ILE A 22 -16.04 -2.89 0.22
N GLU A 23 -16.16 -4.20 0.19
CA GLU A 23 -15.55 -5.11 1.17
C GLU A 23 -14.20 -5.59 0.65
N ILE A 24 -13.13 -5.33 1.40
CA ILE A 24 -11.77 -5.74 1.09
C ILE A 24 -11.42 -6.96 1.94
N PRO A 25 -11.13 -8.11 1.35
CA PRO A 25 -10.76 -9.31 2.09
C PRO A 25 -9.39 -9.16 2.73
N LYS A 26 -9.11 -10.05 3.68
CA LYS A 26 -7.75 -10.19 4.23
C LYS A 26 -6.76 -10.51 3.11
N MET A 27 -5.66 -9.77 3.07
CA MET A 27 -4.58 -9.93 2.10
C MET A 27 -3.22 -10.00 2.79
N ASN A 28 -2.23 -10.59 2.10
CA ASN A 28 -0.87 -10.70 2.59
C ASN A 28 0.04 -9.70 1.88
N PHE A 29 0.96 -9.14 2.64
CA PHE A 29 1.91 -8.12 2.19
C PHE A 29 3.30 -8.39 2.77
N ILE A 30 4.30 -7.79 2.16
CA ILE A 30 5.52 -7.41 2.85
C ILE A 30 5.39 -5.94 3.23
N ALA A 31 5.84 -5.57 4.42
CA ALA A 31 5.64 -4.24 4.97
C ALA A 31 6.89 -3.70 5.68
N VAL A 32 7.01 -2.38 5.74
CA VAL A 32 7.96 -1.65 6.59
C VAL A 32 7.22 -0.54 7.29
N ARG A 33 7.41 -0.42 8.60
CA ARG A 33 6.81 0.63 9.44
C ARG A 33 7.79 1.76 9.67
N GLY A 34 7.28 2.97 9.72
CA GLY A 34 8.08 4.14 10.03
C GLY A 34 7.24 5.37 10.33
N LYS A 35 7.92 6.49 10.52
CA LYS A 35 7.31 7.79 10.77
C LYS A 35 8.08 8.91 10.09
N GLY A 36 7.44 10.06 9.93
CA GLY A 36 8.06 11.26 9.36
C GLY A 36 7.57 11.57 7.95
N ASN A 37 8.18 12.59 7.37
CA ASN A 37 7.78 13.13 6.07
C ASN A 37 8.17 12.19 4.91
N PRO A 38 7.21 11.66 4.14
CA PRO A 38 7.51 10.77 2.99
C PRO A 38 8.27 11.47 1.86
N ASN A 39 8.25 12.81 1.82
CA ASN A 39 8.93 13.60 0.80
C ASN A 39 10.37 13.98 1.19
N GLU A 40 10.85 13.56 2.36
CA GLU A 40 12.21 13.82 2.79
C GLU A 40 13.21 13.06 1.91
N LYS A 41 14.13 13.82 1.30
CA LYS A 41 15.17 13.22 0.44
C LYS A 41 16.09 12.35 1.29
N GLU A 42 16.30 11.10 0.86
CA GLU A 42 17.07 10.08 1.60
C GLU A 42 16.49 9.75 2.99
N GLY A 43 15.22 10.12 3.20
CA GLY A 43 14.49 9.88 4.44
C GLY A 43 14.14 8.42 4.70
N GLU A 44 13.52 8.15 5.85
CA GLU A 44 13.12 6.79 6.24
C GLU A 44 12.14 6.14 5.24
N TYR A 45 11.18 6.93 4.71
CA TYR A 45 10.22 6.42 3.77
C TYR A 45 10.87 5.92 2.47
N GLN A 46 11.78 6.70 1.90
CA GLN A 46 12.50 6.30 0.69
C GLN A 46 13.31 5.02 0.91
N LYS A 47 13.99 4.89 2.04
CA LYS A 47 14.73 3.68 2.43
C LYS A 47 13.81 2.48 2.60
N ALA A 48 12.63 2.67 3.19
CA ALA A 48 11.62 1.63 3.33
C ALA A 48 11.14 1.11 1.97
N VAL A 49 10.87 2.01 1.02
CA VAL A 49 10.48 1.65 -0.35
C VAL A 49 11.58 0.84 -1.07
N GLU A 50 12.85 1.23 -0.91
CA GLU A 50 13.99 0.46 -1.46
C GLU A 50 14.07 -0.94 -0.86
N MET A 51 13.87 -1.08 0.45
CA MET A 51 13.85 -2.39 1.13
C MET A 51 12.70 -3.26 0.62
N LEU A 52 11.49 -2.72 0.53
CA LEU A 52 10.31 -3.45 0.04
C LEU A 52 10.53 -3.98 -1.37
N TYR A 53 10.97 -3.14 -2.31
CA TYR A 53 11.26 -3.61 -3.66
C TYR A 53 12.41 -4.63 -3.71
N GLY A 54 13.42 -4.48 -2.84
CA GLY A 54 14.50 -5.44 -2.73
C GLY A 54 14.00 -6.85 -2.38
N VAL A 55 13.14 -6.96 -1.38
CA VAL A 55 12.55 -8.24 -0.95
C VAL A 55 11.49 -8.72 -1.95
N ALA A 56 10.61 -7.83 -2.46
CA ALA A 56 9.59 -8.19 -3.45
C ALA A 56 10.19 -8.84 -4.71
N TYR A 57 11.26 -8.26 -5.23
CA TYR A 57 11.94 -8.84 -6.40
C TYR A 57 12.72 -10.12 -6.06
N THR A 58 13.23 -10.28 -4.84
CA THR A 58 13.85 -11.53 -4.39
C THR A 58 12.83 -12.66 -4.35
N LEU A 59 11.65 -12.42 -3.76
CA LEU A 59 10.53 -13.36 -3.77
C LEU A 59 10.09 -13.71 -5.20
N LYS A 60 9.86 -12.69 -6.03
CA LYS A 60 9.46 -12.89 -7.44
C LYS A 60 10.46 -13.74 -8.22
N MET A 61 11.74 -13.58 -7.96
CA MET A 61 12.81 -14.26 -8.70
C MET A 61 13.27 -15.56 -8.04
N SER A 62 12.61 -16.02 -6.97
CA SER A 62 12.96 -17.27 -6.23
C SER A 62 13.06 -18.49 -7.14
N TYR A 63 12.21 -18.57 -8.16
CA TYR A 63 12.22 -19.69 -9.13
C TYR A 63 13.57 -19.87 -9.88
N LYS A 64 14.40 -18.81 -9.92
CA LYS A 64 15.76 -18.87 -10.49
C LYS A 64 16.83 -19.32 -9.49
N THR A 65 16.45 -19.63 -8.26
CA THR A 65 17.34 -20.06 -7.19
C THR A 65 17.07 -21.52 -6.83
N GLN A 66 17.83 -22.05 -5.87
CA GLN A 66 17.57 -23.38 -5.31
C GLN A 66 16.37 -23.38 -4.35
N TYR A 67 16.00 -22.24 -3.79
CA TYR A 67 14.84 -22.11 -2.92
C TYR A 67 13.53 -22.15 -3.73
N LYS A 68 12.71 -23.15 -3.46
CA LYS A 68 11.44 -23.35 -4.17
C LYS A 68 10.27 -22.99 -3.28
N ILE A 69 9.54 -21.97 -3.65
CA ILE A 69 8.30 -21.57 -2.96
C ILE A 69 7.19 -22.50 -3.45
N GLU A 70 6.48 -23.14 -2.53
CA GLU A 70 5.36 -24.03 -2.83
C GLU A 70 4.22 -23.26 -3.51
N GLY A 71 3.65 -23.80 -4.58
CA GLY A 71 2.55 -23.17 -5.31
C GLY A 71 2.95 -21.96 -6.17
N PHE A 72 4.27 -21.73 -6.34
CA PHE A 72 4.77 -20.58 -7.08
C PHE A 72 4.24 -20.52 -8.52
N PHE A 73 3.79 -19.35 -8.90
CA PHE A 73 3.57 -18.96 -10.30
C PHE A 73 4.18 -17.59 -10.57
N GLU A 74 4.56 -17.34 -11.81
CA GLU A 74 5.11 -16.03 -12.19
C GLU A 74 4.08 -14.91 -12.07
N TYR A 75 4.45 -13.81 -11.41
CA TYR A 75 3.60 -12.65 -11.21
C TYR A 75 4.34 -11.32 -11.45
N VAL A 76 3.57 -10.28 -11.73
CA VAL A 76 4.06 -8.89 -11.74
C VAL A 76 4.04 -8.39 -10.30
N VAL A 77 5.14 -7.81 -9.82
CA VAL A 77 5.16 -7.19 -8.49
C VAL A 77 4.04 -6.16 -8.41
N PRO A 78 3.13 -6.29 -7.43
CA PRO A 78 2.04 -5.35 -7.25
C PRO A 78 2.52 -3.91 -6.97
N PRO A 79 1.64 -2.91 -7.08
CA PRO A 79 2.01 -1.54 -6.76
C PRO A 79 2.46 -1.40 -5.32
N LEU A 80 3.20 -0.33 -5.05
CA LEU A 80 3.45 0.17 -3.70
C LEU A 80 2.14 0.68 -3.13
N GLU A 81 1.91 0.39 -1.86
CA GLU A 81 0.74 0.83 -1.10
C GLU A 81 1.22 1.49 0.20
N GLY A 82 0.41 2.35 0.79
CA GLY A 82 0.71 3.03 2.05
C GLY A 82 -0.50 3.10 2.95
N LEU A 83 -0.34 2.70 4.21
CA LEU A 83 -1.30 2.95 5.27
C LEU A 83 -0.80 4.13 6.09
N TRP A 84 -1.65 5.14 6.31
CA TRP A 84 -1.27 6.42 6.87
C TRP A 84 -2.13 6.81 8.05
N TRP A 85 -1.52 7.38 9.09
CA TRP A 85 -2.23 7.98 10.22
C TRP A 85 -1.36 9.01 10.95
N GLN A 86 -2.01 9.81 11.76
CA GLN A 86 -1.35 10.73 12.72
C GLN A 86 -1.95 10.52 14.10
N GLU A 87 -1.09 10.50 15.12
CA GLU A 87 -1.54 10.44 16.51
C GLU A 87 -2.13 11.80 16.93
N ASN A 88 -3.22 11.78 17.67
CA ASN A 88 -3.87 12.96 18.25
C ASN A 88 -4.45 13.98 17.25
N VAL A 89 -4.60 13.64 15.97
CA VAL A 89 -5.24 14.50 14.98
C VAL A 89 -6.64 13.99 14.69
N LYS A 90 -7.66 14.80 15.08
CA LYS A 90 -9.06 14.55 14.74
C LYS A 90 -9.35 15.05 13.31
N ASN A 91 -9.61 14.11 12.46
CA ASN A 91 -10.31 14.08 11.14
C ASN A 91 -10.07 15.15 10.07
N GLU A 92 -9.92 16.44 10.31
CA GLU A 92 -10.00 17.44 9.23
C GLU A 92 -8.64 18.01 8.80
N ASN A 93 -7.60 17.86 9.62
CA ASN A 93 -6.29 18.50 9.40
C ASN A 93 -5.12 17.51 9.28
N TYR A 94 -5.38 16.21 9.13
CA TYR A 94 -4.29 15.22 9.18
C TYR A 94 -3.27 15.36 8.05
N MET A 95 -3.66 15.95 6.90
CA MET A 95 -2.74 16.15 5.77
C MET A 95 -1.79 17.35 5.93
N LEU A 96 -2.00 18.23 6.93
CA LEU A 96 -1.28 19.51 7.02
C LEU A 96 0.15 19.38 7.55
N ASN A 97 0.46 18.37 8.35
CA ASN A 97 1.80 18.20 8.90
C ASN A 97 2.42 16.84 8.55
N LYS A 98 3.04 16.77 7.38
CA LYS A 98 3.68 15.53 6.87
C LYS A 98 4.79 14.98 7.76
N LYS A 99 5.36 15.79 8.67
CA LYS A 99 6.38 15.33 9.63
C LYS A 99 5.81 14.44 10.74
N LEU A 100 4.49 14.54 10.99
CA LEU A 100 3.79 13.77 12.03
C LEU A 100 3.17 12.48 11.51
N PHE A 101 3.36 12.14 10.23
CA PHE A 101 2.86 10.90 9.70
C PHE A 101 3.54 9.69 10.33
N ASN A 102 2.72 8.76 10.78
CA ASN A 102 3.08 7.36 10.92
C ASN A 102 2.60 6.64 9.66
N TRP A 103 3.38 5.67 9.22
CA TRP A 103 3.06 4.95 7.99
C TRP A 103 3.49 3.49 8.05
N ILE A 104 2.77 2.67 7.29
CA ILE A 104 3.17 1.33 6.90
C ILE A 104 3.25 1.33 5.38
N SER A 105 4.45 1.31 4.82
CA SER A 105 4.65 1.07 3.39
C SER A 105 4.56 -0.42 3.14
N LEU A 106 3.82 -0.84 2.10
CA LEU A 106 3.59 -2.24 1.85
C LEU A 106 3.51 -2.56 0.36
N ILE A 107 3.81 -3.81 0.02
CA ILE A 107 3.59 -4.38 -1.32
C ILE A 107 2.87 -5.71 -1.12
N ARG A 108 1.72 -5.88 -1.77
CA ARG A 108 0.98 -7.14 -1.74
C ARG A 108 1.84 -8.28 -2.26
N VAL A 109 1.74 -9.44 -1.62
CA VAL A 109 2.33 -10.69 -2.10
C VAL A 109 1.23 -11.69 -2.46
N PRO A 110 1.48 -12.61 -3.42
CA PRO A 110 0.56 -13.72 -3.69
C PRO A 110 0.27 -14.55 -2.44
N ASP A 111 -0.90 -15.18 -2.39
CA ASP A 111 -1.37 -15.93 -1.21
C ASP A 111 -0.53 -17.18 -0.92
N PHE A 112 0.24 -17.69 -1.90
CA PHE A 112 1.18 -18.78 -1.68
C PHE A 112 2.45 -18.36 -0.93
N ILE A 113 2.77 -17.06 -0.84
CA ILE A 113 3.91 -16.56 -0.06
C ILE A 113 3.59 -16.67 1.42
N LYS A 114 4.43 -17.38 2.15
CA LYS A 114 4.37 -17.58 3.60
C LYS A 114 5.42 -16.71 4.31
N LYS A 115 5.33 -16.63 5.62
CA LYS A 115 6.27 -15.85 6.45
C LYS A 115 7.71 -16.34 6.26
N GLU A 116 7.91 -17.65 6.18
CA GLU A 116 9.22 -18.29 6.01
C GLU A 116 9.89 -17.89 4.68
N ASP A 117 9.07 -17.72 3.61
CA ASP A 117 9.55 -17.25 2.31
C ASP A 117 10.06 -15.82 2.38
N VAL A 118 9.37 -14.96 3.15
CA VAL A 118 9.78 -13.57 3.36
C VAL A 118 11.07 -13.52 4.18
N GLU A 119 11.19 -14.31 5.23
CA GLU A 119 12.42 -14.43 6.05
C GLU A 119 13.62 -14.90 5.20
N TRP A 120 13.41 -15.89 4.32
CA TRP A 120 14.41 -16.30 3.35
C TRP A 120 14.80 -15.16 2.41
N ALA A 121 13.81 -14.44 1.84
CA ALA A 121 14.06 -13.37 0.89
C ALA A 121 14.80 -12.18 1.51
N ILE A 122 14.54 -11.86 2.79
CA ILE A 122 15.28 -10.86 3.57
C ILE A 122 16.76 -11.24 3.66
N LYS A 123 17.08 -12.48 4.05
CA LYS A 123 18.46 -12.96 4.15
C LYS A 123 19.17 -12.86 2.79
N CYS A 124 18.54 -13.37 1.73
CA CYS A 124 19.09 -13.31 0.38
C CYS A 124 19.31 -11.87 -0.12
N ALA A 125 18.36 -10.96 0.13
CA ALA A 125 18.49 -9.57 -0.27
C ALA A 125 19.62 -8.86 0.50
N THR A 126 19.77 -9.14 1.80
CA THR A 126 20.83 -8.62 2.67
C THR A 126 22.21 -9.05 2.19
N GLU A 127 22.39 -10.35 1.95
CA GLU A 127 23.66 -10.91 1.46
C GLU A 127 24.05 -10.34 0.08
N LYS A 128 23.08 -10.32 -0.85
CA LYS A 128 23.33 -9.90 -2.23
C LYS A 128 23.62 -8.41 -2.35
N LYS A 129 22.89 -7.57 -1.60
CA LYS A 129 22.98 -6.11 -1.72
C LYS A 129 23.88 -5.48 -0.68
N LYS A 130 24.36 -6.25 0.31
CA LYS A 130 25.18 -5.77 1.46
C LYS A 130 24.53 -4.59 2.18
N LYS A 131 23.20 -4.61 2.31
CA LYS A 131 22.36 -3.62 3.01
C LYS A 131 21.45 -4.36 3.97
N ASP A 132 21.04 -3.71 5.06
CA ASP A 132 20.11 -4.27 6.03
C ASP A 132 18.67 -4.21 5.51
N PHE A 133 17.99 -5.36 5.49
CA PHE A 133 16.59 -5.53 5.12
C PHE A 133 15.73 -6.02 6.30
N SER A 134 16.28 -6.05 7.52
CA SER A 134 15.63 -6.61 8.71
C SER A 134 14.32 -5.92 9.10
N LYS A 135 14.10 -4.66 8.66
CA LYS A 135 12.85 -3.93 8.90
C LYS A 135 11.66 -4.44 8.07
N VAL A 136 11.90 -5.28 7.06
CA VAL A 136 10.81 -5.85 6.26
C VAL A 136 10.15 -6.98 7.02
N GLU A 137 8.83 -6.96 7.13
CA GLU A 137 8.03 -7.99 7.79
C GLU A 137 6.98 -8.60 6.85
N PHE A 138 6.58 -9.86 7.11
CA PHE A 138 5.35 -10.42 6.55
C PHE A 138 4.15 -9.83 7.32
N PHE A 139 3.23 -9.22 6.61
CA PHE A 139 2.09 -8.52 7.19
C PHE A 139 0.78 -8.99 6.58
N SER A 140 -0.13 -9.46 7.40
CA SER A 140 -1.49 -9.81 7.00
C SER A 140 -2.46 -8.74 7.46
N TYR A 141 -3.22 -8.15 6.54
CA TYR A 141 -4.16 -7.07 6.84
C TYR A 141 -5.56 -7.41 6.34
N ASN A 142 -6.54 -7.26 7.23
CA ASN A 142 -7.96 -7.33 6.92
C ASN A 142 -8.52 -5.92 6.96
N GLU A 143 -8.66 -5.30 5.80
CA GLU A 143 -9.12 -3.93 5.69
C GLU A 143 -10.64 -3.82 5.91
N GLY A 144 -11.42 -4.83 5.46
CA GLY A 144 -12.87 -4.93 5.66
C GLY A 144 -13.65 -3.91 4.83
N LEU A 145 -14.73 -3.37 5.40
CA LEU A 145 -15.64 -2.47 4.71
C LEU A 145 -15.03 -1.08 4.56
N CYS A 146 -14.94 -0.59 3.31
CA CYS A 146 -14.34 0.68 2.97
C CYS A 146 -15.19 1.47 1.97
N VAL A 147 -15.00 2.78 1.94
CA VAL A 147 -15.29 3.60 0.77
C VAL A 147 -13.99 3.75 -0.02
N GLN A 148 -14.06 3.59 -1.35
CA GLN A 148 -12.90 3.78 -2.23
C GLN A 148 -13.25 4.59 -3.47
N CYS A 149 -12.23 5.24 -4.05
CA CYS A 149 -12.30 5.76 -5.42
C CYS A 149 -10.90 5.96 -6.01
N MET A 150 -10.84 6.22 -7.32
CA MET A 150 -9.62 6.66 -8.00
C MET A 150 -9.44 8.17 -7.82
N HIS A 151 -8.28 8.56 -7.32
CA HIS A 151 -7.77 9.92 -7.41
C HIS A 151 -6.88 10.04 -8.65
N ILE A 152 -7.10 11.09 -9.47
CA ILE A 152 -6.24 11.42 -10.61
C ILE A 152 -5.73 12.84 -10.39
N GLY A 153 -4.43 13.00 -10.24
CA GLY A 153 -3.78 14.29 -10.01
C GLY A 153 -2.67 14.27 -8.98
N ASN A 154 -2.32 15.45 -8.52
CA ASN A 154 -1.30 15.67 -7.50
C ASN A 154 -1.78 15.13 -6.14
N TYR A 155 -0.90 14.52 -5.38
CA TYR A 155 -1.19 14.09 -4.00
C TYR A 155 -1.66 15.24 -3.07
N ASN A 156 -1.31 16.49 -3.38
CA ASN A 156 -1.79 17.64 -2.62
C ASN A 156 -3.30 17.94 -2.85
N ASP A 157 -3.89 17.38 -3.90
CA ASP A 157 -5.30 17.55 -4.25
C ASP A 157 -6.18 16.40 -3.73
N GLU A 158 -5.56 15.37 -3.08
CA GLU A 158 -6.27 14.24 -2.46
C GLU A 158 -7.32 14.66 -1.41
N PRO A 159 -7.15 15.75 -0.63
CA PRO A 159 -8.16 16.20 0.32
C PRO A 159 -9.55 16.40 -0.29
N GLU A 160 -9.66 16.92 -1.51
CA GLU A 160 -10.93 17.09 -2.21
C GLU A 160 -11.59 15.74 -2.55
N THR A 161 -10.77 14.77 -2.95
CA THR A 161 -11.23 13.40 -3.21
C THR A 161 -11.70 12.73 -1.93
N ILE A 162 -10.95 12.88 -0.84
CA ILE A 162 -11.31 12.34 0.48
C ILE A 162 -12.61 12.95 0.98
N GLN A 163 -12.81 14.26 0.82
CA GLN A 163 -14.06 14.93 1.19
C GLN A 163 -15.25 14.33 0.42
N ARG A 164 -15.17 14.18 -0.89
CA ARG A 164 -16.22 13.55 -1.70
C ARG A 164 -16.51 12.11 -1.27
N MET A 165 -15.49 11.35 -0.87
CA MET A 165 -15.64 9.99 -0.34
C MET A 165 -16.39 9.99 1.00
N ASN A 166 -16.06 10.92 1.90
CA ASN A 166 -16.70 11.06 3.21
C ASN A 166 -18.17 11.43 3.07
N GLU A 167 -18.49 12.42 2.23
CA GLU A 167 -19.87 12.84 1.92
C GLU A 167 -20.67 11.69 1.31
N PHE A 168 -20.09 10.95 0.36
CA PHE A 168 -20.73 9.77 -0.22
C PHE A 168 -21.02 8.69 0.83
N ALA A 169 -20.06 8.38 1.70
CA ALA A 169 -20.24 7.40 2.77
C ALA A 169 -21.39 7.80 3.70
N GLN A 170 -21.39 9.06 4.18
CA GLN A 170 -22.44 9.59 5.05
C GLN A 170 -23.83 9.55 4.40
N ASN A 171 -23.95 9.97 3.14
CA ASN A 171 -25.20 9.94 2.39
C ASN A 171 -25.74 8.52 2.17
N ASN A 172 -24.89 7.49 2.30
CA ASN A 172 -25.26 6.08 2.21
C ASN A 172 -25.39 5.38 3.58
N GLY A 173 -25.39 6.14 4.68
CA GLY A 173 -25.58 5.62 6.04
C GLY A 173 -24.33 4.99 6.65
N TYR A 174 -23.14 5.37 6.18
CA TYR A 174 -21.86 4.91 6.72
C TYR A 174 -21.09 6.06 7.37
N ASN A 175 -20.33 5.73 8.41
CA ASN A 175 -19.42 6.66 9.08
C ASN A 175 -17.98 6.22 8.80
N ILE A 176 -17.07 7.18 8.62
CA ILE A 176 -15.63 6.91 8.52
C ILE A 176 -15.14 6.36 9.87
N GLU A 177 -14.34 5.29 9.83
CA GLU A 177 -13.84 4.58 11.01
C GLU A 177 -12.32 4.44 11.00
N LEU A 178 -11.62 5.56 11.03
CA LEU A 178 -10.17 5.55 11.23
C LEU A 178 -9.85 5.21 12.70
N THR A 179 -9.03 4.17 12.90
CA THR A 179 -8.65 3.66 14.22
C THR A 179 -7.17 3.28 14.24
N GLU A 180 -6.67 2.79 15.38
CA GLU A 180 -5.30 2.24 15.49
C GLU A 180 -5.07 0.94 14.67
N LYS A 181 -6.14 0.38 14.09
CA LYS A 181 -6.10 -0.86 13.29
C LYS A 181 -6.70 -0.71 11.90
N ARG A 182 -7.33 0.42 11.62
CA ARG A 182 -7.98 0.72 10.34
C ARG A 182 -7.54 2.10 9.88
N TYR A 183 -6.79 2.14 8.80
CA TYR A 183 -6.00 3.28 8.36
C TYR A 183 -6.55 3.90 7.08
N HIS A 184 -6.21 5.13 6.83
CA HIS A 184 -6.25 5.69 5.48
C HIS A 184 -5.27 4.92 4.61
N HIS A 185 -5.72 4.45 3.44
CA HIS A 185 -4.95 3.58 2.56
C HIS A 185 -4.84 4.17 1.16
N GLU A 186 -3.63 4.25 0.65
CA GLU A 186 -3.31 4.71 -0.70
C GLU A 186 -2.59 3.61 -1.48
N ILE A 187 -2.99 3.41 -2.76
CA ILE A 187 -2.36 2.45 -3.67
C ILE A 187 -1.83 3.22 -4.88
N TYR A 188 -0.51 3.27 -5.04
CA TYR A 188 0.16 4.09 -6.04
C TYR A 188 0.28 3.36 -7.38
N LEU A 189 -0.59 3.69 -8.34
CA LEU A 189 -0.63 3.01 -9.65
C LEU A 189 0.34 3.61 -10.67
N SER A 190 0.79 4.84 -10.44
CA SER A 190 1.71 5.59 -11.29
C SER A 190 3.07 5.75 -10.62
N ASP A 191 4.14 5.73 -11.41
CA ASP A 191 5.47 6.12 -10.93
C ASP A 191 5.61 7.66 -11.04
N PRO A 192 5.68 8.40 -9.92
CA PRO A 192 5.72 9.86 -9.93
C PRO A 192 6.98 10.43 -10.60
N ARG A 193 8.02 9.60 -10.77
CA ARG A 193 9.27 10.01 -11.48
C ARG A 193 9.12 10.01 -13.00
N LYS A 194 8.06 9.37 -13.53
CA LYS A 194 7.86 9.13 -14.98
C LYS A 194 6.53 9.65 -15.48
N THR A 195 5.61 9.92 -14.59
CA THR A 195 4.23 10.32 -14.92
C THR A 195 4.06 11.81 -14.59
N ASP A 196 3.40 12.54 -15.49
CA ASP A 196 2.97 13.92 -15.23
C ASP A 196 2.17 13.98 -13.93
N ILE A 197 2.46 14.97 -13.08
CA ILE A 197 1.84 15.11 -11.77
C ILE A 197 0.32 15.17 -11.82
N ASN A 198 -0.25 15.78 -12.86
CA ASN A 198 -1.68 15.90 -13.08
C ASN A 198 -2.34 14.61 -13.63
N LYS A 199 -1.54 13.57 -13.90
CA LYS A 199 -1.98 12.27 -14.42
C LYS A 199 -1.64 11.12 -13.49
N LEU A 200 -1.11 11.40 -12.31
CA LEU A 200 -0.88 10.38 -11.28
C LEU A 200 -2.20 9.71 -10.92
N LYS A 201 -2.14 8.42 -10.65
CA LYS A 201 -3.30 7.61 -10.28
C LYS A 201 -3.06 6.94 -8.96
N THR A 202 -3.90 7.25 -7.99
CA THR A 202 -3.90 6.67 -6.65
C THR A 202 -5.29 6.11 -6.35
N VAL A 203 -5.38 4.85 -5.91
CA VAL A 203 -6.61 4.38 -5.29
C VAL A 203 -6.58 4.81 -3.84
N ILE A 204 -7.60 5.55 -3.42
CA ILE A 204 -7.78 5.95 -2.02
C ILE A 204 -8.86 5.10 -1.39
N ARG A 205 -8.63 4.61 -0.18
CA ARG A 205 -9.60 3.90 0.66
C ARG A 205 -9.67 4.50 2.05
N GLN A 206 -10.88 4.56 2.56
CA GLN A 206 -11.15 4.90 3.94
C GLN A 206 -12.04 3.83 4.56
N PRO A 207 -11.69 3.29 5.73
CA PRO A 207 -12.54 2.32 6.42
C PRO A 207 -13.83 2.97 6.88
N VAL A 208 -14.93 2.23 6.75
CA VAL A 208 -16.26 2.70 7.16
C VAL A 208 -16.98 1.68 8.03
N LYS A 209 -17.97 2.16 8.80
CA LYS A 209 -18.95 1.34 9.51
C LYS A 209 -20.34 1.94 9.36
N LYS A 210 -21.37 1.10 9.51
CA LYS A 210 -22.77 1.54 9.66
C LYS A 210 -23.00 2.22 11.00
#